data_0fb0b75ff66387985ba2bf79b098e172
#
_entry.id   0fb0b75ff66387985ba2bf79b098e172
#
_cell.length_a   1.000
_cell.length_b   1.000
_cell.length_c   1.000
_cell.angle_alpha   90.00
_cell.angle_beta   90.00
_cell.angle_gamma   90.00
#
_symmetry.space_group_name_H-M   'P 1'
#
loop_
_entity.id
_entity.type
_entity.pdbx_description
1 polymer ?
#
loop_
_entity_poly.entity_id
_entity_poly.type
_entity_poly.pdbx_seq_one_letter_code
_entity_poly.pdbx_strand_id
1 'polypeptide(L)'
;MKKIFVLTVTVFIIILAGCNKRLIESPKSILVPSFFPTSQGLQQGLDAAYAGMRSFWGNQNLFTMTVIGTDAFSRGVDGNSDINLYSSNYTTSHGTVAAIWKDAYTFINTCNGIVDNAPNVDIPQATKDEMVAETKFLRANYYFILVQFFGDVTLNKNFQTVPTTSAKRDPIADVYNFIIQDLQDAIAGLPAGPKSSGVLPGKATAAAAKHVLAKVYLTRAGSSAKQPDDYLNAYNTATDLINSSASLGLSLLPDFGKVFAEGNEGSSEVLWTVQHTADIAFNGPNNSGGADNVLNHMWVPQYEKQPGMIRSLQYGRPYIRCIPTLWLLDTAFSERVNDTRYGKTFQTVWYANNPDPKAYPKWPDPLPSGAPAGAKAGQPKFGFGDTAIFMPGYDVTDAQIKAAPYTLIPPRKYSIALSPAMFKYFDTKRADLNSPSIRPVIVYRLAETYLIAAEAAFMAGKTPEALTYVNAVRERAAYPSNDPQAMDVAASDLSVDFFLDERSRELCGENMRWWDLVRTSKLLERVRLHNKEAAPNIQDKHILRPIPQAQIDATTTGDPYPQNPGW
;
A
#
# COMPACT_ATOMS: atom_id res chain seq x y z
N MET A 1 -35.31 68.17 -16.47
CA MET A 1 -35.75 66.75 -16.44
C MET A 1 -35.26 65.98 -17.64
N LYS A 2 -35.42 66.35 -18.91
CA LYS A 2 -34.95 65.57 -20.07
C LYS A 2 -33.45 65.28 -20.11
N LYS A 3 -32.58 66.21 -19.71
CA LYS A 3 -31.10 65.99 -19.70
C LYS A 3 -30.63 65.04 -18.60
N ILE A 4 -31.31 65.02 -17.46
CA ILE A 4 -30.99 64.05 -16.36
C ILE A 4 -31.43 62.63 -16.74
N PHE A 5 -32.58 62.48 -17.39
CA PHE A 5 -33.07 61.18 -17.85
C PHE A 5 -32.17 60.55 -18.91
N VAL A 6 -31.67 61.36 -19.86
CA VAL A 6 -30.71 60.87 -20.89
C VAL A 6 -29.40 60.47 -20.24
N LEU A 7 -28.87 61.20 -19.26
CA LEU A 7 -27.66 60.85 -18.57
C LEU A 7 -27.79 59.53 -17.77
N THR A 8 -28.95 59.36 -17.11
CA THR A 8 -29.23 58.14 -16.34
C THR A 8 -29.36 56.89 -17.23
N VAL A 9 -30.03 57.04 -18.40
CA VAL A 9 -30.15 55.95 -19.39
C VAL A 9 -28.79 55.59 -20.01
N THR A 10 -27.96 56.61 -20.32
CA THR A 10 -26.62 56.37 -20.88
C THR A 10 -25.69 55.65 -19.88
N VAL A 11 -25.75 56.02 -18.59
CA VAL A 11 -25.00 55.33 -17.53
C VAL A 11 -25.47 53.90 -17.33
N PHE A 12 -26.77 53.65 -17.44
CA PHE A 12 -27.33 52.29 -17.33
C PHE A 12 -26.93 51.37 -18.51
N ILE A 13 -26.85 51.92 -19.74
CA ILE A 13 -26.39 51.19 -20.93
C ILE A 13 -24.90 50.88 -20.86
N ILE A 14 -24.07 51.76 -20.30
CA ILE A 14 -22.64 51.53 -20.12
C ILE A 14 -22.38 50.45 -19.04
N ILE A 15 -23.23 50.36 -18.01
CA ILE A 15 -23.15 49.31 -16.99
C ILE A 15 -23.54 47.94 -17.56
N LEU A 16 -24.45 47.87 -18.54
CA LEU A 16 -24.83 46.60 -19.20
C LEU A 16 -23.84 46.14 -20.28
N ALA A 17 -22.97 47.02 -20.77
CA ALA A 17 -21.95 46.66 -21.76
C ALA A 17 -20.62 46.20 -21.16
N GLY A 18 -20.49 46.25 -19.83
CA GLY A 18 -19.29 45.83 -19.11
C GLY A 18 -19.25 44.36 -18.75
N CYS A 19 -18.32 43.63 -19.35
CA CYS A 19 -17.74 42.40 -18.81
C CYS A 19 -18.25 41.03 -19.24
N ASN A 20 -18.61 40.82 -20.49
CA ASN A 20 -18.72 39.44 -20.99
C ASN A 20 -17.36 38.73 -21.24
N LYS A 21 -16.25 39.45 -21.23
CA LYS A 21 -14.91 38.85 -21.47
C LYS A 21 -14.05 38.62 -20.23
N ARG A 22 -14.51 39.05 -19.02
CA ARG A 22 -13.72 38.86 -17.78
C ARG A 22 -14.15 37.71 -16.89
N LEU A 23 -15.17 36.94 -17.30
CA LEU A 23 -15.68 35.78 -16.57
C LEU A 23 -15.40 34.45 -17.29
N ILE A 24 -14.48 34.42 -18.25
CA ILE A 24 -13.92 33.14 -18.67
C ILE A 24 -12.85 32.82 -17.64
N GLU A 25 -13.26 32.12 -16.58
CA GLU A 25 -12.32 31.46 -15.68
C GLU A 25 -11.47 30.52 -16.52
N SER A 26 -10.18 30.77 -16.59
CA SER A 26 -9.19 29.83 -17.03
C SER A 26 -8.66 29.15 -15.75
N PRO A 27 -9.23 28.02 -15.32
CA PRO A 27 -8.80 27.37 -14.11
C PRO A 27 -7.36 26.89 -14.30
N LYS A 28 -6.42 27.43 -13.53
CA LYS A 28 -5.00 27.08 -13.59
C LYS A 28 -4.69 25.72 -12.92
N SER A 29 -5.67 25.11 -12.27
CA SER A 29 -5.50 23.91 -11.47
C SER A 29 -6.38 22.73 -11.87
N ILE A 30 -7.22 22.84 -12.90
CA ILE A 30 -8.09 21.78 -13.41
C ILE A 30 -7.76 21.55 -14.89
N LEU A 31 -7.41 20.30 -15.23
CA LEU A 31 -7.26 19.87 -16.62
C LEU A 31 -8.65 19.92 -17.29
N VAL A 32 -8.88 20.94 -18.10
CA VAL A 32 -10.11 21.03 -18.89
C VAL A 32 -9.99 20.17 -20.14
N PRO A 33 -11.08 19.57 -20.66
CA PRO A 33 -11.05 18.69 -21.82
C PRO A 33 -10.36 19.30 -23.05
N SER A 34 -10.50 20.60 -23.27
CA SER A 34 -9.86 21.31 -24.38
C SER A 34 -8.34 21.46 -24.26
N PHE A 35 -7.76 21.13 -23.11
CA PHE A 35 -6.32 21.21 -22.88
C PHE A 35 -5.57 19.94 -23.30
N PHE A 36 -6.22 18.77 -23.19
CA PHE A 36 -5.61 17.48 -23.57
C PHE A 36 -5.07 17.44 -25.02
N PRO A 37 -5.71 18.04 -26.05
CA PRO A 37 -5.17 18.05 -27.41
C PRO A 37 -3.93 18.92 -27.61
N THR A 38 -3.12 19.16 -26.59
CA THR A 38 -1.86 19.90 -26.64
C THR A 38 -0.71 19.07 -26.06
N SER A 39 0.52 19.32 -26.48
CA SER A 39 1.70 18.63 -25.91
C SER A 39 1.82 18.85 -24.39
N GLN A 40 1.58 20.07 -23.94
CA GLN A 40 1.58 20.41 -22.51
C GLN A 40 0.43 19.72 -21.77
N GLY A 41 -0.74 19.62 -22.39
CA GLY A 41 -1.90 18.93 -21.82
C GLY A 41 -1.68 17.44 -21.64
N LEU A 42 -1.07 16.76 -22.61
CA LEU A 42 -0.69 15.36 -22.47
C LEU A 42 0.32 15.16 -21.35
N GLN A 43 1.38 15.99 -21.28
CA GLN A 43 2.40 15.87 -20.23
C GLN A 43 1.80 16.12 -18.84
N GLN A 44 1.02 17.17 -18.65
CA GLN A 44 0.39 17.46 -17.37
C GLN A 44 -0.67 16.42 -16.99
N GLY A 45 -1.37 15.85 -17.99
CA GLY A 45 -2.26 14.71 -17.78
C GLY A 45 -1.51 13.48 -17.27
N LEU A 46 -0.37 13.15 -17.87
CA LEU A 46 0.48 12.05 -17.44
C LEU A 46 1.04 12.28 -16.04
N ASP A 47 1.52 13.48 -15.75
CA ASP A 47 2.01 13.86 -14.41
C ASP A 47 0.88 13.75 -13.36
N ALA A 48 -0.34 14.15 -13.71
CA ALA A 48 -1.52 14.00 -12.86
C ALA A 48 -1.88 12.52 -12.65
N ALA A 49 -1.78 11.68 -13.68
CA ALA A 49 -2.01 10.24 -13.57
C ALA A 49 -0.99 9.55 -12.64
N TYR A 50 0.30 9.92 -12.71
CA TYR A 50 1.30 9.47 -11.73
C TYR A 50 1.02 10.00 -10.31
N ALA A 51 0.71 11.30 -10.19
CA ALA A 51 0.39 11.91 -8.90
C ALA A 51 -0.81 11.25 -8.22
N GLY A 52 -1.78 10.79 -9.00
CA GLY A 52 -2.97 10.09 -8.51
C GLY A 52 -2.64 8.79 -7.77
N MET A 53 -1.53 8.14 -8.07
CA MET A 53 -1.11 6.94 -7.33
C MET A 53 -0.82 7.22 -5.85
N ARG A 54 -0.51 8.47 -5.47
CA ARG A 54 -0.34 8.88 -4.07
C ARG A 54 -1.64 8.80 -3.26
N SER A 55 -2.81 8.89 -3.90
CA SER A 55 -4.10 8.66 -3.24
C SER A 55 -4.29 7.22 -2.74
N PHE A 56 -3.44 6.30 -3.21
CA PHE A 56 -3.44 4.89 -2.84
C PHE A 56 -2.18 4.53 -2.05
N TRP A 57 -1.00 4.66 -2.66
CA TRP A 57 0.28 4.22 -2.10
C TRP A 57 0.91 5.30 -1.22
N GLY A 58 0.97 5.02 0.07
CA GLY A 58 1.34 5.97 1.12
C GLY A 58 0.14 6.51 1.90
N ASN A 59 -1.07 6.42 1.34
CA ASN A 59 -2.30 6.92 1.93
C ASN A 59 -2.93 5.93 2.92
N GLN A 60 -3.63 6.47 3.91
CA GLN A 60 -4.33 5.69 4.93
C GLN A 60 -5.48 4.83 4.37
N ASN A 61 -6.14 5.25 3.28
CA ASN A 61 -7.33 4.55 2.77
C ASN A 61 -6.97 3.16 2.22
N LEU A 62 -5.97 3.06 1.32
CA LEU A 62 -5.54 1.76 0.79
C LEU A 62 -5.00 0.87 1.91
N PHE A 63 -4.17 1.43 2.81
CA PHE A 63 -3.67 0.73 3.99
C PHE A 63 -4.83 0.12 4.82
N THR A 64 -5.85 0.91 5.12
CA THR A 64 -7.01 0.45 5.88
C THR A 64 -7.74 -0.69 5.16
N MET A 65 -7.90 -0.59 3.84
CA MET A 65 -8.64 -1.58 3.05
C MET A 65 -7.88 -2.90 2.82
N THR A 66 -6.54 -2.88 2.92
CA THR A 66 -5.71 -4.03 2.54
C THR A 66 -4.95 -4.68 3.69
N VAL A 67 -4.75 -3.97 4.81
CA VAL A 67 -3.90 -4.43 5.91
C VAL A 67 -4.71 -4.81 7.13
N ILE A 68 -5.53 -3.89 7.69
CA ILE A 68 -6.26 -4.15 8.92
C ILE A 68 -7.49 -5.05 8.67
N GLY A 69 -7.92 -5.77 9.71
CA GLY A 69 -9.02 -6.74 9.61
C GLY A 69 -8.64 -8.01 8.83
N THR A 70 -7.34 -8.26 8.63
CA THR A 70 -6.83 -9.49 8.04
C THR A 70 -6.37 -10.48 9.11
N ASP A 71 -5.86 -11.63 8.72
CA ASP A 71 -5.24 -12.59 9.64
C ASP A 71 -3.92 -12.07 10.25
N ALA A 72 -3.21 -11.18 9.52
CA ALA A 72 -1.91 -10.67 9.90
C ALA A 72 -1.96 -9.41 10.78
N PHE A 73 -2.96 -8.54 10.58
CA PHE A 73 -3.03 -7.27 11.28
C PHE A 73 -4.45 -6.94 11.75
N SER A 74 -4.54 -6.47 12.99
CA SER A 74 -5.73 -5.89 13.59
C SER A 74 -5.57 -4.38 13.74
N ARG A 75 -6.64 -3.67 14.10
CA ARG A 75 -6.56 -2.24 14.39
C ARG A 75 -5.71 -1.95 15.63
N GLY A 76 -5.12 -0.77 15.65
CA GLY A 76 -4.67 -0.14 16.90
C GLY A 76 -5.77 0.74 17.51
N VAL A 77 -5.43 1.51 18.55
CA VAL A 77 -6.39 2.39 19.27
C VAL A 77 -7.11 3.35 18.32
N ASP A 78 -6.36 3.98 17.40
CA ASP A 78 -6.87 4.96 16.45
C ASP A 78 -7.08 4.36 15.04
N GLY A 79 -7.04 3.03 14.90
CA GLY A 79 -7.32 2.32 13.67
C GLY A 79 -8.82 2.35 13.33
N ASN A 80 -9.12 2.20 12.03
CA ASN A 80 -10.51 2.14 11.58
C ASN A 80 -11.21 0.89 12.16
N SER A 81 -12.09 1.11 13.13
CA SER A 81 -12.80 0.04 13.82
C SER A 81 -13.80 -0.68 12.91
N ASP A 82 -14.51 0.05 12.05
CA ASP A 82 -15.61 -0.50 11.27
C ASP A 82 -15.11 -1.51 10.23
N ILE A 83 -14.04 -1.17 9.50
CA ILE A 83 -13.41 -2.06 8.53
C ILE A 83 -12.70 -3.23 9.24
N ASN A 84 -11.99 -2.95 10.37
CA ASN A 84 -11.31 -4.02 11.10
C ASN A 84 -12.27 -5.05 11.69
N LEU A 85 -13.35 -4.57 12.31
CA LEU A 85 -14.33 -5.41 12.99
C LEU A 85 -15.39 -5.99 12.04
N TYR A 86 -15.42 -5.56 10.78
CA TYR A 86 -16.53 -5.86 9.86
C TYR A 86 -17.88 -5.53 10.52
N SER A 87 -17.95 -4.37 11.18
CA SER A 87 -19.08 -3.97 12.00
C SER A 87 -20.31 -3.57 11.17
N SER A 88 -21.46 -3.41 11.83
CA SER A 88 -22.68 -2.90 11.18
C SER A 88 -22.54 -1.48 10.64
N ASN A 89 -21.56 -0.69 11.12
CA ASN A 89 -21.26 0.64 10.59
C ASN A 89 -20.43 0.61 9.31
N TYR A 90 -19.87 -0.55 8.95
CA TYR A 90 -19.22 -0.74 7.67
C TYR A 90 -20.27 -0.91 6.57
N THR A 91 -20.72 0.20 6.01
CA THR A 91 -21.84 0.30 5.07
C THR A 91 -21.41 0.83 3.70
N THR A 92 -22.36 0.89 2.78
CA THR A 92 -22.20 1.46 1.43
C THR A 92 -21.80 2.94 1.43
N SER A 93 -22.04 3.65 2.55
CA SER A 93 -21.69 5.07 2.73
C SER A 93 -20.34 5.27 3.41
N HIS A 94 -19.55 4.20 3.61
CA HIS A 94 -18.25 4.32 4.30
C HIS A 94 -17.25 5.15 3.49
N GLY A 95 -16.73 6.24 4.08
CA GLY A 95 -15.90 7.24 3.41
C GLY A 95 -14.63 6.70 2.77
N THR A 96 -13.95 5.72 3.39
CA THR A 96 -12.75 5.08 2.83
C THR A 96 -13.05 4.35 1.52
N VAL A 97 -14.19 3.65 1.46
CA VAL A 97 -14.62 2.92 0.24
C VAL A 97 -14.94 3.92 -0.88
N ALA A 98 -15.71 4.97 -0.54
CA ALA A 98 -16.07 6.02 -1.48
C ALA A 98 -14.83 6.76 -2.05
N ALA A 99 -13.82 7.01 -1.21
CA ALA A 99 -12.58 7.66 -1.64
C ALA A 99 -11.81 6.80 -2.65
N ILE A 100 -11.59 5.51 -2.37
CA ILE A 100 -10.90 4.57 -3.29
C ILE A 100 -11.60 4.53 -4.66
N TRP A 101 -12.92 4.39 -4.67
CA TRP A 101 -13.73 4.37 -5.89
C TRP A 101 -13.60 5.66 -6.69
N LYS A 102 -13.86 6.79 -6.05
CA LYS A 102 -13.81 8.12 -6.66
C LYS A 102 -12.44 8.41 -7.26
N ASP A 103 -11.37 8.20 -6.49
CA ASP A 103 -10.02 8.54 -6.92
C ASP A 103 -9.60 7.65 -8.10
N ALA A 104 -9.90 6.35 -8.07
CA ALA A 104 -9.60 5.46 -9.18
C ALA A 104 -10.28 5.91 -10.49
N TYR A 105 -11.58 6.19 -10.46
CA TYR A 105 -12.28 6.65 -11.67
C TYR A 105 -11.84 8.04 -12.16
N THR A 106 -11.47 8.93 -11.23
CA THR A 106 -10.91 10.24 -11.60
C THR A 106 -9.64 10.07 -12.44
N PHE A 107 -8.72 9.21 -11.99
CA PHE A 107 -7.45 9.03 -12.69
C PHE A 107 -7.57 8.09 -13.91
N ILE A 108 -8.51 7.16 -13.93
CA ILE A 108 -8.87 6.40 -15.13
C ILE A 108 -9.33 7.36 -16.22
N ASN A 109 -10.20 8.33 -15.90
CA ASN A 109 -10.65 9.32 -16.88
C ASN A 109 -9.51 10.21 -17.37
N THR A 110 -8.58 10.59 -16.50
CA THR A 110 -7.34 11.30 -16.88
C THR A 110 -6.52 10.47 -17.86
N CYS A 111 -6.32 9.18 -17.60
CA CYS A 111 -5.62 8.27 -18.50
C CYS A 111 -6.35 8.15 -19.85
N ASN A 112 -7.66 8.03 -19.86
CA ASN A 112 -8.46 8.00 -21.08
C ASN A 112 -8.26 9.29 -21.90
N GLY A 113 -8.24 10.45 -21.23
CA GLY A 113 -7.97 11.75 -21.88
C GLY A 113 -6.64 11.78 -22.62
N ILE A 114 -5.59 11.19 -22.05
CA ILE A 114 -4.27 11.09 -22.69
C ILE A 114 -4.35 10.14 -23.89
N VAL A 115 -4.85 8.92 -23.70
CA VAL A 115 -4.89 7.88 -24.75
C VAL A 115 -5.70 8.35 -25.96
N ASP A 116 -6.87 8.97 -25.74
CA ASP A 116 -7.77 9.39 -26.81
C ASP A 116 -7.24 10.63 -27.58
N ASN A 117 -6.47 11.50 -26.93
CA ASN A 117 -5.98 12.74 -27.56
C ASN A 117 -4.56 12.62 -28.11
N ALA A 118 -3.73 11.72 -27.61
CA ALA A 118 -2.33 11.55 -28.05
C ALA A 118 -2.17 11.40 -29.56
N PRO A 119 -3.02 10.67 -30.31
CA PRO A 119 -2.88 10.56 -31.77
C PRO A 119 -2.89 11.90 -32.51
N ASN A 120 -3.62 12.90 -31.99
CA ASN A 120 -3.88 14.18 -32.63
C ASN A 120 -2.91 15.30 -32.21
N VAL A 121 -1.99 15.03 -31.29
CA VAL A 121 -1.03 16.03 -30.80
C VAL A 121 0.26 15.95 -31.61
N ASP A 122 0.77 17.11 -32.02
CA ASP A 122 2.01 17.24 -32.78
C ASP A 122 3.24 17.18 -31.87
N ILE A 123 3.69 15.94 -31.59
CA ILE A 123 4.93 15.60 -30.89
C ILE A 123 5.58 14.39 -31.58
N PRO A 124 6.89 14.13 -31.37
CA PRO A 124 7.56 12.96 -31.93
C PRO A 124 6.84 11.65 -31.63
N GLN A 125 6.70 10.78 -32.61
CA GLN A 125 5.93 9.53 -32.46
C GLN A 125 6.45 8.66 -31.31
N ALA A 126 7.78 8.52 -31.16
CA ALA A 126 8.37 7.76 -30.06
C ALA A 126 7.99 8.31 -28.66
N THR A 127 7.95 9.65 -28.51
CA THR A 127 7.49 10.29 -27.26
C THR A 127 6.01 9.99 -27.01
N LYS A 128 5.21 10.06 -28.08
CA LYS A 128 3.77 9.76 -28.00
C LYS A 128 3.53 8.32 -27.58
N ASP A 129 4.23 7.37 -28.19
CA ASP A 129 4.11 5.94 -27.90
C ASP A 129 4.51 5.63 -26.46
N GLU A 130 5.61 6.22 -25.97
CA GLU A 130 6.04 6.05 -24.57
C GLU A 130 5.02 6.63 -23.59
N MET A 131 4.50 7.85 -23.82
CA MET A 131 3.49 8.46 -22.96
C MET A 131 2.20 7.63 -22.90
N VAL A 132 1.76 7.08 -24.04
CA VAL A 132 0.59 6.19 -24.11
C VAL A 132 0.86 4.89 -23.35
N ALA A 133 2.06 4.32 -23.48
CA ALA A 133 2.45 3.10 -22.78
C ALA A 133 2.51 3.31 -21.24
N GLU A 134 3.10 4.43 -20.78
CA GLU A 134 3.07 4.82 -19.36
C GLU A 134 1.62 4.97 -18.85
N THR A 135 0.79 5.65 -19.64
CA THR A 135 -0.62 5.88 -19.29
C THR A 135 -1.41 4.58 -19.19
N LYS A 136 -1.18 3.62 -20.10
CA LYS A 136 -1.82 2.29 -20.05
C LYS A 136 -1.37 1.49 -18.82
N PHE A 137 -0.09 1.54 -18.46
CA PHE A 137 0.41 0.94 -17.22
C PHE A 137 -0.34 1.51 -16.00
N LEU A 138 -0.48 2.83 -15.89
CA LEU A 138 -1.19 3.48 -14.78
C LEU A 138 -2.68 3.14 -14.78
N ARG A 139 -3.34 3.17 -15.93
CA ARG A 139 -4.77 2.83 -16.07
C ARG A 139 -5.05 1.39 -15.67
N ALA A 140 -4.19 0.47 -16.08
CA ALA A 140 -4.27 -0.93 -15.67
C ALA A 140 -4.17 -1.08 -14.15
N ASN A 141 -3.27 -0.35 -13.48
CA ASN A 141 -3.15 -0.36 -12.03
C ASN A 141 -4.41 0.17 -11.33
N TYR A 142 -5.01 1.26 -11.82
CA TYR A 142 -6.26 1.78 -11.26
C TYR A 142 -7.42 0.80 -11.40
N TYR A 143 -7.59 0.19 -12.57
CA TYR A 143 -8.61 -0.86 -12.76
C TYR A 143 -8.31 -2.10 -11.93
N PHE A 144 -7.04 -2.47 -11.76
CA PHE A 144 -6.66 -3.62 -10.94
C PHE A 144 -6.99 -3.41 -9.46
N ILE A 145 -6.85 -2.18 -8.93
CA ILE A 145 -7.32 -1.83 -7.59
C ILE A 145 -8.84 -1.99 -7.50
N LEU A 146 -9.59 -1.46 -8.47
CA LEU A 146 -11.06 -1.53 -8.47
C LEU A 146 -11.57 -2.96 -8.52
N VAL A 147 -11.07 -3.76 -9.48
CA VAL A 147 -11.58 -5.12 -9.69
C VAL A 147 -11.32 -6.04 -8.49
N GLN A 148 -10.19 -5.87 -7.81
CA GLN A 148 -9.88 -6.65 -6.61
C GLN A 148 -10.77 -6.31 -5.42
N PHE A 149 -11.25 -5.06 -5.30
CA PHE A 149 -12.15 -4.67 -4.21
C PHE A 149 -13.62 -4.92 -4.53
N PHE A 150 -14.04 -4.65 -5.77
CA PHE A 150 -15.46 -4.49 -6.10
C PHE A 150 -16.01 -5.56 -7.07
N GLY A 151 -15.16 -6.38 -7.66
CA GLY A 151 -15.57 -7.35 -8.68
C GLY A 151 -15.95 -6.66 -9.99
N ASP A 152 -17.19 -6.88 -10.46
CA ASP A 152 -17.73 -6.17 -11.62
C ASP A 152 -17.75 -4.66 -11.38
N VAL A 153 -17.24 -3.88 -12.33
CA VAL A 153 -17.15 -2.41 -12.23
C VAL A 153 -17.42 -1.78 -13.59
N THR A 154 -17.70 -0.48 -13.63
CA THR A 154 -17.88 0.22 -14.91
C THR A 154 -16.58 0.31 -15.68
N LEU A 155 -16.55 -0.18 -16.91
CA LEU A 155 -15.38 -0.15 -17.80
C LEU A 155 -15.46 1.05 -18.76
N ASN A 156 -14.95 2.20 -18.29
CA ASN A 156 -14.83 3.42 -19.10
C ASN A 156 -13.55 3.35 -19.94
N LYS A 157 -13.67 3.09 -21.24
CA LYS A 157 -12.55 2.97 -22.16
C LYS A 157 -12.11 4.31 -22.77
N ASN A 158 -13.03 5.28 -22.84
CA ASN A 158 -12.86 6.56 -23.49
C ASN A 158 -12.99 7.73 -22.51
N PHE A 159 -12.43 8.86 -22.89
CA PHE A 159 -12.45 10.10 -22.13
C PHE A 159 -13.88 10.64 -21.99
N GLN A 160 -14.34 10.79 -20.76
CA GLN A 160 -15.62 11.40 -20.45
C GLN A 160 -15.43 12.89 -20.23
N THR A 161 -15.98 13.71 -21.13
CA THR A 161 -15.86 15.19 -21.09
C THR A 161 -17.05 15.86 -20.41
N VAL A 162 -18.15 15.13 -20.24
CA VAL A 162 -19.36 15.59 -19.56
C VAL A 162 -19.82 14.55 -18.54
N PRO A 163 -20.39 14.97 -17.41
CA PRO A 163 -20.98 14.04 -16.45
C PRO A 163 -22.12 13.23 -17.09
N THR A 164 -22.20 11.96 -16.74
CA THR A 164 -23.31 11.08 -17.12
C THR A 164 -24.07 10.60 -15.88
N THR A 165 -25.36 10.44 -16.01
CA THR A 165 -26.23 9.85 -14.98
C THR A 165 -26.59 8.40 -15.28
N SER A 166 -26.01 7.82 -16.33
CA SER A 166 -26.16 6.42 -16.71
C SER A 166 -24.82 5.70 -16.54
N ALA A 167 -24.82 4.60 -15.82
CA ALA A 167 -23.68 3.72 -15.67
C ALA A 167 -24.16 2.28 -15.49
N LYS A 168 -23.33 1.31 -15.88
CA LYS A 168 -23.56 -0.12 -15.64
C LYS A 168 -22.30 -0.77 -15.10
N ARG A 169 -22.44 -1.92 -14.47
CA ARG A 169 -21.29 -2.77 -14.15
C ARG A 169 -20.98 -3.66 -15.35
N ASP A 170 -19.75 -3.62 -15.81
CA ASP A 170 -19.26 -4.55 -16.81
C ASP A 170 -18.72 -5.81 -16.11
N PRO A 171 -18.83 -6.99 -16.75
CA PRO A 171 -18.34 -8.23 -16.16
C PRO A 171 -16.88 -8.17 -15.78
N ILE A 172 -16.51 -8.74 -14.66
CA ILE A 172 -15.13 -8.80 -14.17
C ILE A 172 -14.16 -9.38 -15.21
N ALA A 173 -14.63 -10.30 -16.06
CA ALA A 173 -13.83 -10.87 -17.14
C ALA A 173 -13.42 -9.83 -18.17
N ASP A 174 -14.31 -8.92 -18.54
CA ASP A 174 -14.03 -7.85 -19.50
C ASP A 174 -13.04 -6.83 -18.92
N VAL A 175 -13.16 -6.55 -17.61
CA VAL A 175 -12.23 -5.67 -16.90
C VAL A 175 -10.83 -6.28 -16.86
N TYR A 176 -10.70 -7.58 -16.52
CA TYR A 176 -9.40 -8.26 -16.56
C TYR A 176 -8.80 -8.30 -17.97
N ASN A 177 -9.60 -8.57 -18.99
CA ASN A 177 -9.11 -8.57 -20.37
C ASN A 177 -8.58 -7.19 -20.78
N PHE A 178 -9.25 -6.12 -20.37
CA PHE A 178 -8.81 -4.76 -20.61
C PHE A 178 -7.50 -4.42 -19.86
N ILE A 179 -7.38 -4.81 -18.60
CA ILE A 179 -6.15 -4.66 -17.80
C ILE A 179 -4.98 -5.39 -18.47
N ILE A 180 -5.20 -6.63 -18.91
CA ILE A 180 -4.17 -7.45 -19.56
C ILE A 180 -3.72 -6.80 -20.87
N GLN A 181 -4.65 -6.32 -21.70
CA GLN A 181 -4.31 -5.64 -22.94
C GLN A 181 -3.51 -4.36 -22.70
N ASP A 182 -3.93 -3.52 -21.75
CA ASP A 182 -3.19 -2.31 -21.37
C ASP A 182 -1.76 -2.63 -20.88
N LEU A 183 -1.58 -3.72 -20.13
CA LEU A 183 -0.26 -4.13 -19.65
C LEU A 183 0.61 -4.71 -20.77
N GLN A 184 0.04 -5.46 -21.72
CA GLN A 184 0.77 -5.97 -22.89
C GLN A 184 1.24 -4.81 -23.80
N ASP A 185 0.38 -3.84 -24.03
CA ASP A 185 0.72 -2.64 -24.78
C ASP A 185 1.80 -1.82 -24.05
N ALA A 186 1.70 -1.71 -22.73
CA ALA A 186 2.70 -1.04 -21.91
C ALA A 186 4.07 -1.75 -21.99
N ILE A 187 4.11 -3.09 -21.90
CA ILE A 187 5.36 -3.86 -22.05
C ILE A 187 6.04 -3.59 -23.39
N ALA A 188 5.25 -3.45 -24.46
CA ALA A 188 5.79 -3.23 -25.80
C ALA A 188 6.36 -1.81 -26.01
N GLY A 189 5.82 -0.79 -25.32
CA GLY A 189 6.17 0.61 -25.53
C GLY A 189 7.04 1.25 -24.44
N LEU A 190 7.28 0.58 -23.33
CA LEU A 190 8.04 1.13 -22.20
C LEU A 190 9.54 0.77 -22.26
N PRO A 191 10.42 1.62 -21.64
CA PRO A 191 11.81 1.24 -21.37
C PRO A 191 11.92 -0.09 -20.62
N ALA A 192 12.96 -0.86 -20.91
CA ALA A 192 13.08 -2.24 -20.43
C ALA A 192 13.01 -2.40 -18.89
N GLY A 193 13.71 -1.56 -18.13
CA GLY A 193 13.76 -1.66 -16.69
C GLY A 193 14.12 -0.35 -15.98
N PRO A 194 13.99 -0.29 -14.65
CA PRO A 194 14.18 0.94 -13.87
C PRO A 194 15.63 1.45 -13.87
N LYS A 195 16.58 0.64 -14.33
CA LYS A 195 18.00 1.00 -14.47
C LYS A 195 18.37 1.35 -15.90
N SER A 196 17.42 1.35 -16.84
CA SER A 196 17.66 1.79 -18.22
C SER A 196 18.05 3.27 -18.27
N SER A 197 18.93 3.62 -19.23
CA SER A 197 19.38 5.01 -19.38
C SER A 197 18.21 5.97 -19.63
N GLY A 198 18.20 7.08 -18.90
CA GLY A 198 17.16 8.12 -19.01
C GLY A 198 15.87 7.84 -18.23
N VAL A 199 15.71 6.67 -17.62
CA VAL A 199 14.53 6.37 -16.80
C VAL A 199 14.64 7.03 -15.44
N LEU A 200 13.71 7.90 -15.12
CA LEU A 200 13.62 8.56 -13.82
C LEU A 200 13.01 7.64 -12.76
N PRO A 201 13.39 7.80 -11.47
CA PRO A 201 12.74 7.07 -10.38
C PRO A 201 11.21 7.22 -10.42
N GLY A 202 10.49 6.12 -10.25
CA GLY A 202 9.02 6.10 -10.25
C GLY A 202 8.36 6.06 -11.63
N LYS A 203 9.13 6.16 -12.72
CA LYS A 203 8.59 5.93 -14.08
C LYS A 203 8.22 4.46 -14.30
N ALA A 204 7.17 4.23 -15.08
CA ALA A 204 6.77 2.89 -15.52
C ALA A 204 7.83 2.28 -16.43
N THR A 205 8.01 0.96 -16.34
CA THR A 205 8.94 0.19 -17.17
C THR A 205 8.33 -1.13 -17.58
N ALA A 206 8.84 -1.74 -18.66
CA ALA A 206 8.40 -3.06 -19.10
C ALA A 206 8.58 -4.12 -18.01
N ALA A 207 9.64 -4.03 -17.20
CA ALA A 207 9.86 -4.91 -16.05
C ALA A 207 8.74 -4.76 -15.00
N ALA A 208 8.35 -3.53 -14.66
CA ALA A 208 7.23 -3.28 -13.74
C ALA A 208 5.90 -3.77 -14.34
N ALA A 209 5.65 -3.53 -15.63
CA ALA A 209 4.45 -3.98 -16.32
C ALA A 209 4.35 -5.52 -16.40
N LYS A 210 5.47 -6.22 -16.64
CA LYS A 210 5.53 -7.70 -16.58
C LYS A 210 5.20 -8.23 -15.19
N HIS A 211 5.74 -7.60 -14.14
CA HIS A 211 5.40 -7.96 -12.76
C HIS A 211 3.90 -7.85 -12.52
N VAL A 212 3.29 -6.71 -12.89
CA VAL A 212 1.85 -6.50 -12.71
C VAL A 212 1.05 -7.50 -13.54
N LEU A 213 1.44 -7.77 -14.79
CA LEU A 213 0.77 -8.74 -15.65
C LEU A 213 0.78 -10.15 -15.04
N ALA A 214 1.92 -10.61 -14.50
CA ALA A 214 2.01 -11.88 -13.80
C ALA A 214 1.08 -11.92 -12.57
N LYS A 215 1.04 -10.83 -11.80
CA LYS A 215 0.14 -10.69 -10.64
C LYS A 215 -1.34 -10.66 -11.04
N VAL A 216 -1.69 -10.03 -12.16
CA VAL A 216 -3.04 -10.01 -12.71
C VAL A 216 -3.50 -11.40 -13.12
N TYR A 217 -2.67 -12.18 -13.82
CA TYR A 217 -2.98 -13.57 -14.15
C TYR A 217 -3.17 -14.42 -12.90
N LEU A 218 -2.26 -14.34 -11.91
CA LEU A 218 -2.37 -15.07 -10.65
C LEU A 218 -3.66 -14.70 -9.89
N THR A 219 -4.05 -13.43 -9.91
CA THR A 219 -5.26 -12.94 -9.24
C THR A 219 -6.53 -13.38 -9.98
N ARG A 220 -6.54 -13.30 -11.32
CA ARG A 220 -7.66 -13.75 -12.14
C ARG A 220 -7.92 -15.24 -11.98
N ALA A 221 -6.86 -16.05 -11.86
CA ALA A 221 -6.95 -17.49 -11.61
C ALA A 221 -7.76 -17.85 -10.34
N GLY A 222 -7.77 -16.96 -9.34
CA GLY A 222 -8.56 -17.13 -8.11
C GLY A 222 -9.93 -16.44 -8.13
N SER A 223 -10.35 -15.86 -9.27
CA SER A 223 -11.61 -15.14 -9.41
C SER A 223 -12.68 -15.92 -10.19
N SER A 224 -13.90 -15.36 -10.27
CA SER A 224 -14.96 -15.90 -11.13
C SER A 224 -14.65 -15.78 -12.64
N ALA A 225 -13.64 -14.97 -13.01
CA ALA A 225 -13.20 -14.79 -14.39
C ALA A 225 -12.00 -15.67 -14.77
N LYS A 226 -11.66 -16.66 -13.94
CA LYS A 226 -10.52 -17.57 -14.17
C LYS A 226 -10.52 -18.18 -15.56
N GLN A 227 -9.34 -18.29 -16.16
CA GLN A 227 -9.10 -18.98 -17.41
C GLN A 227 -8.18 -20.20 -17.17
N PRO A 228 -8.26 -21.24 -18.02
CA PRO A 228 -7.49 -22.47 -17.82
C PRO A 228 -5.97 -22.25 -17.70
N ASP A 229 -5.42 -21.29 -18.45
CA ASP A 229 -3.98 -21.05 -18.54
C ASP A 229 -3.48 -19.95 -17.61
N ASP A 230 -4.32 -19.41 -16.72
CA ASP A 230 -3.93 -18.25 -15.89
C ASP A 230 -2.72 -18.50 -15.01
N TYR A 231 -2.66 -19.67 -14.34
CA TYR A 231 -1.49 -20.01 -13.53
C TYR A 231 -0.23 -20.20 -14.40
N LEU A 232 -0.37 -20.81 -15.57
CA LEU A 232 0.74 -20.98 -16.49
C LEU A 232 1.21 -19.62 -17.05
N ASN A 233 0.29 -18.73 -17.38
CA ASN A 233 0.59 -17.38 -17.85
C ASN A 233 1.26 -16.54 -16.75
N ALA A 234 0.79 -16.63 -15.50
CA ALA A 234 1.43 -16.00 -14.35
C ALA A 234 2.86 -16.49 -14.16
N TYR A 235 3.05 -17.82 -14.18
CA TYR A 235 4.37 -18.45 -14.09
C TYR A 235 5.30 -18.00 -15.21
N ASN A 236 4.90 -18.12 -16.46
CA ASN A 236 5.73 -17.78 -17.62
C ASN A 236 6.12 -16.30 -17.62
N THR A 237 5.17 -15.41 -17.31
CA THR A 237 5.43 -13.96 -17.27
C THR A 237 6.38 -13.58 -16.12
N ALA A 238 6.20 -14.19 -14.95
CA ALA A 238 7.08 -13.95 -13.80
C ALA A 238 8.50 -14.48 -14.06
N THR A 239 8.63 -15.68 -14.63
CA THR A 239 9.92 -16.30 -14.92
C THR A 239 10.67 -15.60 -16.06
N ASP A 240 9.96 -15.07 -17.06
CA ASP A 240 10.57 -14.22 -18.10
C ASP A 240 11.22 -12.96 -17.49
N LEU A 241 10.54 -12.31 -16.53
CA LEU A 241 11.12 -11.18 -15.80
C LEU A 241 12.32 -11.62 -14.94
N ILE A 242 12.22 -12.72 -14.20
CA ILE A 242 13.30 -13.24 -13.35
C ILE A 242 14.53 -13.56 -14.20
N ASN A 243 14.35 -14.27 -15.32
CA ASN A 243 15.44 -14.68 -16.20
C ASN A 243 16.14 -13.48 -16.87
N SER A 244 15.41 -12.40 -17.13
CA SER A 244 15.96 -11.16 -17.68
C SER A 244 16.50 -10.20 -16.62
N SER A 245 16.28 -10.45 -15.33
CA SER A 245 16.53 -9.50 -14.24
C SER A 245 17.98 -9.00 -14.20
N ALA A 246 18.97 -9.89 -14.34
CA ALA A 246 20.38 -9.53 -14.29
C ALA A 246 20.76 -8.53 -15.42
N SER A 247 20.24 -8.72 -16.64
CA SER A 247 20.48 -7.80 -17.76
C SER A 247 19.79 -6.44 -17.57
N LEU A 248 18.77 -6.38 -16.71
CA LEU A 248 18.05 -5.17 -16.33
C LEU A 248 18.64 -4.48 -15.09
N GLY A 249 19.76 -4.99 -14.55
CA GLY A 249 20.35 -4.51 -13.31
C GLY A 249 19.50 -4.77 -12.07
N LEU A 250 18.66 -5.80 -12.14
CA LEU A 250 17.77 -6.23 -11.05
C LEU A 250 18.28 -7.50 -10.39
N SER A 251 18.15 -7.58 -9.08
CA SER A 251 18.50 -8.77 -8.28
C SER A 251 17.83 -8.70 -6.92
N LEU A 252 17.64 -9.84 -6.28
CA LEU A 252 17.33 -9.85 -4.85
C LEU A 252 18.51 -9.27 -4.07
N LEU A 253 18.24 -8.36 -3.13
CA LEU A 253 19.28 -7.90 -2.22
C LEU A 253 19.68 -9.04 -1.26
N PRO A 254 20.96 -9.25 -1.00
CA PRO A 254 21.38 -10.30 -0.06
C PRO A 254 20.79 -10.12 1.33
N ASP A 255 20.69 -8.88 1.81
CA ASP A 255 20.11 -8.55 3.10
C ASP A 255 18.70 -7.97 2.94
N PHE A 256 17.70 -8.72 3.42
CA PHE A 256 16.30 -8.26 3.45
C PHE A 256 16.13 -6.89 4.14
N GLY A 257 16.87 -6.63 5.23
CA GLY A 257 16.78 -5.36 5.94
C GLY A 257 17.23 -4.15 5.13
N LYS A 258 17.98 -4.36 4.04
CA LYS A 258 18.42 -3.28 3.15
C LYS A 258 17.35 -2.87 2.13
N VAL A 259 16.34 -3.69 1.87
CA VAL A 259 15.27 -3.36 0.90
C VAL A 259 14.56 -2.06 1.30
N PHE A 260 14.25 -1.92 2.59
CA PHE A 260 13.53 -0.78 3.14
C PHE A 260 14.41 0.22 3.92
N ALA A 261 15.74 0.10 3.82
CA ALA A 261 16.64 1.08 4.43
C ALA A 261 16.42 2.47 3.82
N GLU A 262 16.46 3.50 4.67
CA GLU A 262 16.26 4.89 4.23
C GLU A 262 17.26 5.29 3.14
N GLY A 263 16.76 5.72 1.98
CA GLY A 263 17.54 6.10 0.81
C GLY A 263 17.87 4.95 -0.13
N ASN A 264 17.36 3.74 0.12
CA ASN A 264 17.59 2.57 -0.73
C ASN A 264 16.36 2.17 -1.58
N GLU A 265 15.39 3.08 -1.70
CA GLU A 265 14.14 2.86 -2.46
C GLU A 265 14.36 2.68 -3.97
N GLY A 266 15.56 2.96 -4.46
CA GLY A 266 16.00 2.71 -5.83
C GLY A 266 16.94 1.50 -5.96
N SER A 267 16.97 0.55 -5.03
CA SER A 267 17.85 -0.63 -5.07
C SER A 267 17.58 -1.56 -6.25
N SER A 268 18.47 -2.55 -6.45
CA SER A 268 18.32 -3.55 -7.52
C SER A 268 17.10 -4.47 -7.34
N GLU A 269 16.49 -4.51 -6.17
CA GLU A 269 15.28 -5.33 -5.94
C GLU A 269 13.98 -4.59 -6.30
N VAL A 270 14.02 -3.25 -6.43
CA VAL A 270 12.82 -2.42 -6.63
C VAL A 270 12.47 -2.31 -8.10
N LEU A 271 11.24 -2.69 -8.45
CA LEU A 271 10.70 -2.62 -9.80
C LEU A 271 9.96 -1.30 -10.05
N TRP A 272 9.21 -0.82 -9.06
CA TRP A 272 8.43 0.41 -9.20
C TRP A 272 8.11 1.04 -7.84
N THR A 273 8.13 2.39 -7.83
CA THR A 273 7.85 3.20 -6.64
C THR A 273 6.88 4.32 -6.97
N VAL A 274 6.06 4.71 -5.98
CA VAL A 274 5.32 5.98 -6.00
C VAL A 274 6.14 7.03 -5.29
N GLN A 275 6.48 8.10 -6.01
CA GLN A 275 7.34 9.16 -5.51
C GLN A 275 6.58 10.13 -4.61
N HIS A 276 7.21 10.53 -3.51
CA HIS A 276 6.72 11.56 -2.59
C HIS A 276 7.78 12.65 -2.42
N THR A 277 7.37 13.84 -2.02
CA THR A 277 8.24 15.01 -1.84
C THR A 277 7.73 15.89 -0.71
N ALA A 278 8.62 16.69 -0.12
CA ALA A 278 8.26 17.72 0.85
C ALA A 278 7.65 18.99 0.20
N ASP A 279 7.77 19.12 -1.12
CA ASP A 279 7.23 20.27 -1.83
C ASP A 279 5.71 20.18 -1.95
N ILE A 280 5.04 21.09 -1.28
CA ILE A 280 3.57 21.22 -1.22
C ILE A 280 2.96 21.36 -2.62
N ALA A 281 3.64 22.04 -3.54
CA ALA A 281 3.14 22.22 -4.90
C ALA A 281 2.97 20.90 -5.65
N PHE A 282 3.75 19.86 -5.27
CA PHE A 282 3.75 18.55 -5.93
C PHE A 282 3.08 17.44 -5.11
N ASN A 283 2.79 17.64 -3.82
CA ASN A 283 2.08 16.67 -3.00
C ASN A 283 0.54 16.80 -3.07
N GLY A 284 0.02 17.68 -3.91
CA GLY A 284 -1.40 17.93 -4.09
C GLY A 284 -1.92 19.15 -3.30
N PRO A 285 -3.16 19.57 -3.57
CA PRO A 285 -3.68 20.87 -3.12
C PRO A 285 -3.87 21.00 -1.60
N ASN A 286 -3.82 19.90 -0.88
CA ASN A 286 -4.08 19.86 0.56
C ASN A 286 -3.03 19.01 1.25
N ASN A 287 -1.95 19.57 1.67
CA ASN A 287 -0.95 18.91 2.54
C ASN A 287 -1.52 18.27 3.83
N SER A 288 -2.82 18.13 3.91
CA SER A 288 -3.57 17.67 5.07
C SER A 288 -4.25 16.31 4.86
N GLY A 289 -3.63 15.39 4.09
CA GLY A 289 -4.01 14.00 4.21
C GLY A 289 -4.57 13.28 2.98
N GLY A 290 -4.61 13.88 1.80
CA GLY A 290 -5.10 13.19 0.59
C GLY A 290 -4.03 12.43 -0.18
N ALA A 291 -2.84 13.00 -0.31
CA ALA A 291 -1.73 12.45 -1.09
C ALA A 291 -0.44 12.25 -0.26
N ASP A 292 -0.49 12.47 1.05
CA ASP A 292 0.65 12.35 1.94
C ASP A 292 1.05 10.90 2.20
N ASN A 293 2.35 10.64 2.24
CA ASN A 293 2.86 9.35 2.71
C ASN A 293 2.87 9.33 4.25
N VAL A 294 1.82 8.74 4.82
CA VAL A 294 1.68 8.62 6.29
C VAL A 294 2.01 7.22 6.81
N LEU A 295 2.55 6.33 5.97
CA LEU A 295 2.90 4.95 6.37
C LEU A 295 3.89 4.91 7.53
N ASN A 296 4.80 5.88 7.62
CA ASN A 296 5.74 6.01 8.72
C ASN A 296 5.08 6.21 10.10
N HIS A 297 3.83 6.65 10.14
CA HIS A 297 3.07 6.87 11.38
C HIS A 297 2.14 5.70 11.74
N MET A 298 1.62 4.97 10.73
CA MET A 298 0.54 3.98 10.90
C MET A 298 0.88 2.88 11.91
N TRP A 299 2.15 2.46 11.92
CA TRP A 299 2.66 1.31 12.65
C TRP A 299 3.22 1.65 14.03
N VAL A 300 3.28 2.94 14.39
CA VAL A 300 3.96 3.40 15.61
C VAL A 300 3.02 3.27 16.80
N PRO A 301 3.38 2.47 17.85
CA PRO A 301 2.60 2.29 19.05
C PRO A 301 2.81 3.45 20.04
N GLN A 302 2.06 3.47 21.14
CA GLN A 302 2.17 4.49 22.21
C GLN A 302 3.43 4.28 23.08
N TYR A 303 4.60 4.19 22.47
CA TYR A 303 5.86 4.01 23.19
C TYR A 303 6.18 5.17 24.13
N GLU A 304 5.75 6.39 23.78
CA GLU A 304 6.04 7.63 24.53
C GLU A 304 5.35 7.71 25.89
N LYS A 305 4.37 6.83 26.12
CA LYS A 305 3.72 6.70 27.45
C LYS A 305 4.47 5.77 28.39
N GLN A 306 5.52 5.11 27.91
CA GLN A 306 6.34 4.26 28.74
C GLN A 306 7.38 5.07 29.50
N PRO A 307 7.78 4.63 30.71
CA PRO A 307 8.80 5.30 31.50
C PRO A 307 10.10 5.55 30.70
N GLY A 308 10.68 6.73 30.85
CA GLY A 308 11.92 7.11 30.16
C GLY A 308 11.77 7.46 28.68
N MET A 309 10.55 7.52 28.15
CA MET A 309 10.29 7.77 26.72
C MET A 309 9.59 9.11 26.47
N ILE A 310 9.96 9.77 25.37
CA ILE A 310 9.23 10.89 24.75
C ILE A 310 9.16 10.67 23.24
N ARG A 311 8.24 11.34 22.56
CA ARG A 311 8.15 11.31 21.10
C ARG A 311 9.40 11.85 20.46
N SER A 312 9.90 11.16 19.44
CA SER A 312 11.09 11.58 18.68
C SER A 312 10.97 11.19 17.20
N LEU A 313 11.75 11.86 16.34
CA LEU A 313 11.86 11.49 14.93
C LEU A 313 12.36 10.05 14.74
N GLN A 314 13.25 9.60 15.61
CA GLN A 314 13.81 8.25 15.59
C GLN A 314 12.74 7.17 15.68
N TYR A 315 11.74 7.36 16.55
CA TYR A 315 10.69 6.37 16.81
C TYR A 315 9.34 6.71 16.15
N GLY A 316 9.22 7.88 15.54
CA GLY A 316 8.03 8.33 14.85
C GLY A 316 6.93 8.86 15.75
N ARG A 317 5.90 9.43 15.11
CA ARG A 317 4.67 9.87 15.78
C ARG A 317 3.69 8.70 15.89
N PRO A 318 3.21 8.35 17.10
CA PRO A 318 2.22 7.29 17.27
C PRO A 318 0.88 7.64 16.63
N TYR A 319 0.55 7.01 15.50
CA TYR A 319 -0.81 7.01 14.93
C TYR A 319 -1.61 5.80 15.38
N ILE A 320 -0.95 4.73 15.77
CA ILE A 320 -1.56 3.52 16.34
C ILE A 320 -2.73 3.03 15.48
N ARG A 321 -2.52 2.97 14.15
CA ARG A 321 -3.58 2.57 13.21
C ARG A 321 -3.74 1.06 13.13
N CYS A 322 -2.65 0.31 13.32
CA CYS A 322 -2.68 -1.14 13.33
C CYS A 322 -1.67 -1.74 14.30
N ILE A 323 -1.91 -3.01 14.62
CA ILE A 323 -1.00 -3.87 15.35
C ILE A 323 -0.90 -5.23 14.64
N PRO A 324 0.26 -5.91 14.71
CA PRO A 324 0.36 -7.29 14.24
C PRO A 324 -0.46 -8.22 15.13
N THR A 325 -1.10 -9.23 14.54
CA THR A 325 -1.76 -10.29 15.30
C THR A 325 -0.72 -11.21 15.96
N LEU A 326 -1.14 -11.90 17.03
CA LEU A 326 -0.26 -12.90 17.65
C LEU A 326 0.10 -14.02 16.67
N TRP A 327 -0.82 -14.41 15.77
CA TRP A 327 -0.52 -15.38 14.74
C TRP A 327 0.66 -14.95 13.86
N LEU A 328 0.67 -13.69 13.41
CA LEU A 328 1.78 -13.17 12.59
C LEU A 328 3.10 -13.23 13.36
N LEU A 329 3.11 -12.78 14.61
CA LEU A 329 4.32 -12.70 15.43
C LEU A 329 4.85 -14.07 15.87
N ASP A 330 3.95 -14.97 16.29
CA ASP A 330 4.34 -16.21 16.99
C ASP A 330 4.31 -17.44 16.07
N THR A 331 3.40 -17.45 15.07
CA THR A 331 3.22 -18.60 14.16
C THR A 331 3.87 -18.35 12.82
N ALA A 332 3.52 -17.28 12.12
CA ALA A 332 4.10 -16.99 10.80
C ALA A 332 5.61 -16.76 10.89
N PHE A 333 6.08 -16.04 11.91
CA PHE A 333 7.50 -15.82 12.22
C PHE A 333 8.00 -16.73 13.35
N SER A 334 7.58 -18.01 13.38
CA SER A 334 8.04 -18.98 14.41
C SER A 334 9.51 -19.34 14.26
N GLU A 335 9.99 -19.49 13.03
CA GLU A 335 11.42 -19.69 12.75
C GLU A 335 12.14 -18.35 12.90
N ARG A 336 12.97 -18.21 13.92
CA ARG A 336 13.73 -16.97 14.22
C ARG A 336 15.22 -17.22 14.36
N VAL A 337 15.64 -18.46 14.21
CA VAL A 337 17.06 -18.83 14.29
C VAL A 337 17.72 -18.54 12.95
N ASN A 338 17.12 -19.04 11.87
CA ASN A 338 17.62 -18.87 10.52
C ASN A 338 16.88 -17.77 9.75
N ASP A 339 15.57 -17.56 9.97
CA ASP A 339 14.80 -16.48 9.35
C ASP A 339 15.04 -15.15 10.06
N THR A 340 15.88 -14.33 9.49
CA THR A 340 16.24 -13.02 10.08
C THR A 340 15.21 -11.91 9.83
N ARG A 341 14.16 -12.20 9.05
CA ARG A 341 13.16 -11.19 8.66
C ARG A 341 12.34 -10.66 9.82
N TYR A 342 12.11 -11.45 10.89
CA TYR A 342 11.41 -10.95 12.08
C TYR A 342 12.10 -9.73 12.67
N GLY A 343 13.40 -9.84 12.99
CA GLY A 343 14.18 -8.77 13.58
C GLY A 343 14.43 -7.58 12.64
N LYS A 344 14.31 -7.80 11.31
CA LYS A 344 14.45 -6.78 10.28
C LYS A 344 13.12 -6.12 9.89
N THR A 345 12.01 -6.68 10.34
CA THR A 345 10.66 -6.16 10.10
C THR A 345 10.14 -5.39 11.31
N PHE A 346 10.34 -5.94 12.52
CA PHE A 346 9.73 -5.40 13.73
C PHE A 346 10.74 -4.72 14.67
N GLN A 347 10.40 -3.52 15.10
CA GLN A 347 11.06 -2.90 16.24
C GLN A 347 10.49 -3.49 17.53
N THR A 348 11.39 -4.04 18.33
CA THR A 348 11.07 -4.68 19.60
C THR A 348 11.82 -4.08 20.78
N VAL A 349 12.76 -3.17 20.51
CA VAL A 349 13.56 -2.47 21.53
C VAL A 349 13.46 -0.97 21.32
N TRP A 350 13.22 -0.23 22.39
CA TRP A 350 13.31 1.24 22.42
C TRP A 350 14.29 1.66 23.50
N TYR A 351 15.13 2.63 23.18
CA TYR A 351 16.10 3.20 24.10
C TYR A 351 15.56 4.49 24.71
N ALA A 352 15.79 4.68 26.00
CA ALA A 352 15.34 5.84 26.76
C ALA A 352 15.84 7.15 26.15
N ASN A 353 14.94 8.06 25.89
CA ASN A 353 15.23 9.33 25.21
C ASN A 353 14.64 10.55 25.92
N ASN A 354 14.11 10.39 27.14
CA ASN A 354 13.59 11.49 27.94
C ASN A 354 14.74 12.12 28.76
N PRO A 355 15.06 13.41 28.59
CA PRO A 355 16.15 14.06 29.31
C PRO A 355 15.83 14.33 30.80
N ASP A 356 14.55 14.23 31.22
CA ASP A 356 14.17 14.43 32.62
C ASP A 356 14.52 13.20 33.46
N PRO A 357 15.45 13.30 34.45
CA PRO A 357 15.79 12.19 35.35
C PRO A 357 14.60 11.64 36.15
N LYS A 358 13.54 12.41 36.34
CA LYS A 358 12.32 12.00 37.02
C LYS A 358 11.44 11.06 36.22
N ALA A 359 11.68 10.98 34.90
CA ALA A 359 10.94 10.09 34.01
C ALA A 359 11.30 8.60 34.17
N TYR A 360 12.37 8.29 34.92
CA TYR A 360 12.88 6.94 35.04
C TYR A 360 12.28 6.22 36.28
N PRO A 361 11.80 4.96 36.12
CA PRO A 361 11.25 4.19 37.20
C PRO A 361 12.34 3.79 38.20
N LYS A 362 12.02 3.76 39.47
CA LYS A 362 12.96 3.36 40.52
C LYS A 362 12.70 1.91 40.93
N TRP A 363 13.78 1.27 41.40
CA TRP A 363 13.68 -0.03 42.02
C TRP A 363 12.82 0.06 43.31
N PRO A 364 11.88 -0.87 43.52
CA PRO A 364 11.09 -0.91 44.75
C PRO A 364 11.93 -1.35 45.95
N ASP A 365 11.40 -1.11 47.13
CA ASP A 365 11.93 -1.67 48.37
C ASP A 365 10.85 -2.61 48.96
N PRO A 366 11.15 -3.91 49.14
CA PRO A 366 12.39 -4.61 48.80
C PRO A 366 12.57 -4.82 47.29
N LEU A 367 13.80 -5.06 46.92
CA LEU A 367 14.13 -5.45 45.52
C LEU A 367 13.41 -6.76 45.14
N PRO A 368 12.90 -6.89 43.90
CA PRO A 368 12.32 -8.13 43.43
C PRO A 368 13.39 -9.24 43.35
N SER A 369 12.99 -10.46 43.64
CA SER A 369 13.84 -11.63 43.40
C SER A 369 14.26 -11.69 41.92
N GLY A 370 15.55 -11.89 41.66
CA GLY A 370 16.14 -11.89 40.32
C GLY A 370 16.48 -10.51 39.78
N ALA A 371 16.42 -9.44 40.57
CA ALA A 371 16.94 -8.14 40.16
C ALA A 371 18.43 -8.24 39.75
N PRO A 372 18.90 -7.46 38.76
CA PRO A 372 20.29 -7.49 38.34
C PRO A 372 21.27 -7.22 39.49
N ALA A 373 22.47 -7.81 39.40
CA ALA A 373 23.55 -7.50 40.31
C ALA A 373 23.84 -5.99 40.28
N GLY A 374 23.90 -5.37 41.45
CA GLY A 374 24.09 -3.92 41.58
C GLY A 374 22.81 -3.07 41.64
N ALA A 375 21.63 -3.65 41.42
CA ALA A 375 20.37 -2.96 41.66
C ALA A 375 20.26 -2.49 43.14
N LYS A 376 19.73 -1.29 43.38
CA LYS A 376 19.55 -0.71 44.72
C LYS A 376 18.16 -0.11 44.82
N ALA A 377 17.46 -0.42 45.89
CA ALA A 377 16.15 0.15 46.20
C ALA A 377 16.20 1.69 46.12
N GLY A 378 15.20 2.30 45.54
CA GLY A 378 15.07 3.75 45.37
C GLY A 378 15.93 4.37 44.26
N GLN A 379 16.88 3.63 43.67
CA GLN A 379 17.66 4.09 42.53
C GLN A 379 16.91 3.84 41.22
N PRO A 380 17.18 4.64 40.14
CA PRO A 380 16.61 4.41 38.83
C PRO A 380 16.91 3.00 38.30
N LYS A 381 15.94 2.37 37.62
CA LYS A 381 16.11 1.08 36.97
C LYS A 381 17.03 1.16 35.74
N PHE A 382 16.97 2.28 35.03
CA PHE A 382 17.75 2.59 33.83
C PHE A 382 17.85 4.11 33.67
N GLY A 383 18.70 4.59 32.77
CA GLY A 383 18.92 6.01 32.48
C GLY A 383 18.77 6.34 30.98
N PHE A 384 19.12 7.57 30.63
CA PHE A 384 19.10 8.03 29.23
C PHE A 384 20.04 7.17 28.36
N GLY A 385 19.51 6.69 27.21
CA GLY A 385 20.24 5.84 26.28
C GLY A 385 20.19 4.33 26.59
N ASP A 386 19.77 3.95 27.81
CA ASP A 386 19.59 2.53 28.14
C ASP A 386 18.32 1.97 27.51
N THR A 387 18.18 0.64 27.49
CA THR A 387 16.93 -0.01 27.06
C THR A 387 15.79 0.44 27.99
N ALA A 388 14.77 1.09 27.43
CA ALA A 388 13.55 1.48 28.14
C ALA A 388 12.43 0.45 27.97
N ILE A 389 12.25 -0.07 26.74
CA ILE A 389 11.20 -1.05 26.42
C ILE A 389 11.85 -2.22 25.69
N PHE A 390 11.51 -3.43 26.09
CA PHE A 390 11.85 -4.65 25.38
C PHE A 390 10.63 -5.56 25.21
N MET A 391 10.36 -5.95 23.98
CA MET A 391 9.32 -6.89 23.56
C MET A 391 9.97 -8.16 23.04
N PRO A 392 10.19 -9.20 23.87
CA PRO A 392 11.03 -10.35 23.52
C PRO A 392 10.43 -11.23 22.41
N GLY A 393 9.09 -11.13 22.17
CA GLY A 393 8.39 -11.99 21.23
C GLY A 393 8.21 -13.44 21.73
N TYR A 394 8.45 -13.70 22.98
CA TYR A 394 8.18 -14.95 23.71
C TYR A 394 7.69 -14.63 25.11
N ASP A 395 6.98 -15.58 25.74
CA ASP A 395 6.47 -15.36 27.08
C ASP A 395 7.54 -15.47 28.16
N VAL A 396 7.39 -14.65 29.19
CA VAL A 396 8.22 -14.61 30.38
C VAL A 396 7.33 -14.57 31.62
N THR A 397 7.83 -15.02 32.75
CA THR A 397 7.08 -15.02 34.03
C THR A 397 6.88 -13.61 34.58
N ASP A 398 5.87 -13.42 35.42
CA ASP A 398 5.67 -12.13 36.10
C ASP A 398 6.83 -11.78 37.03
N ALA A 399 7.53 -12.77 37.58
CA ALA A 399 8.77 -12.56 38.36
C ALA A 399 9.87 -11.93 37.46
N GLN A 400 10.08 -12.45 36.25
CA GLN A 400 11.05 -11.89 35.30
C GLN A 400 10.65 -10.47 34.87
N ILE A 401 9.35 -10.20 34.65
CA ILE A 401 8.87 -8.84 34.34
C ILE A 401 9.21 -7.87 35.47
N LYS A 402 8.97 -8.25 36.71
CA LYS A 402 9.26 -7.41 37.89
C LYS A 402 10.76 -7.16 38.05
N ALA A 403 11.57 -8.19 37.80
CA ALA A 403 13.01 -8.16 37.96
C ALA A 403 13.75 -7.46 36.80
N ALA A 404 13.09 -7.21 35.67
CA ALA A 404 13.71 -6.55 34.54
C ALA A 404 14.12 -5.09 34.84
N PRO A 405 15.30 -4.64 34.40
CA PRO A 405 15.72 -3.25 34.58
C PRO A 405 14.98 -2.28 33.63
N TYR A 406 14.23 -2.75 32.67
CA TYR A 406 13.45 -2.00 31.68
C TYR A 406 11.98 -2.44 31.70
N THR A 407 11.12 -1.79 30.92
CA THR A 407 9.75 -2.22 30.70
C THR A 407 9.75 -3.46 29.79
N LEU A 408 9.58 -4.64 30.37
CA LEU A 408 9.54 -5.93 29.67
C LEU A 408 8.09 -6.30 29.35
N ILE A 409 7.77 -6.41 28.04
CA ILE A 409 6.40 -6.62 27.54
C ILE A 409 6.36 -7.90 26.70
N PRO A 410 5.96 -9.05 27.29
CA PRO A 410 5.77 -10.30 26.54
C PRO A 410 4.49 -10.28 25.70
N PRO A 411 4.30 -11.23 24.75
CA PRO A 411 3.13 -11.30 23.87
C PRO A 411 1.77 -11.21 24.59
N ARG A 412 1.63 -11.87 25.74
CA ARG A 412 0.40 -11.82 26.55
C ARG A 412 0.06 -10.43 27.12
N LYS A 413 1.00 -9.49 27.07
CA LYS A 413 0.83 -8.08 27.50
C LYS A 413 0.68 -7.12 26.33
N TYR A 414 0.78 -7.57 25.07
CA TYR A 414 0.51 -6.72 23.94
C TYR A 414 -0.93 -6.23 23.95
N SER A 415 -1.11 -5.01 23.48
CA SER A 415 -2.42 -4.37 23.47
C SER A 415 -2.59 -3.57 22.16
N ILE A 416 -3.81 -3.13 21.88
CA ILE A 416 -4.10 -2.26 20.73
C ILE A 416 -3.35 -0.93 20.78
N ALA A 417 -2.79 -0.55 21.94
CA ALA A 417 -2.00 0.67 22.12
C ALA A 417 -0.49 0.41 22.05
N LEU A 418 -0.03 -0.80 22.37
CA LEU A 418 1.39 -1.10 22.53
C LEU A 418 1.71 -2.53 22.12
N SER A 419 2.41 -2.65 21.00
CA SER A 419 2.87 -3.87 20.36
C SER A 419 4.16 -3.59 19.56
N PRO A 420 4.86 -4.59 19.00
CA PRO A 420 5.98 -4.34 18.11
C PRO A 420 5.60 -3.40 16.98
N ALA A 421 6.45 -2.40 16.68
CA ALA A 421 6.31 -1.49 15.54
C ALA A 421 6.95 -2.10 14.28
N MET A 422 6.74 -1.49 13.12
CA MET A 422 7.35 -1.95 11.88
C MET A 422 8.45 -1.00 11.39
N PHE A 423 9.64 -1.52 11.08
CA PHE A 423 10.76 -0.73 10.58
C PHE A 423 10.61 -0.25 9.12
N LYS A 424 9.92 -1.00 8.27
CA LYS A 424 9.91 -0.81 6.80
C LYS A 424 9.65 0.63 6.34
N TYR A 425 8.86 1.37 7.10
CA TYR A 425 8.38 2.70 6.71
C TYR A 425 8.94 3.83 7.56
N PHE A 426 9.91 3.58 8.43
CA PHE A 426 10.54 4.63 9.20
C PHE A 426 11.21 5.66 8.30
N ASP A 427 11.08 6.92 8.69
CA ASP A 427 11.70 8.06 8.03
C ASP A 427 12.18 9.03 9.10
N THR A 428 13.48 9.00 9.38
CA THR A 428 14.12 9.84 10.40
C THR A 428 14.53 11.20 9.85
N LYS A 429 14.40 11.41 8.52
CA LYS A 429 14.83 12.64 7.83
C LYS A 429 13.68 13.62 7.58
N ARG A 430 12.51 13.38 8.13
CA ARG A 430 11.36 14.30 8.03
C ARG A 430 11.69 15.65 8.67
N ALA A 431 11.02 16.71 8.19
CA ALA A 431 11.23 18.07 8.69
C ALA A 431 10.91 18.20 10.18
N ASP A 432 9.86 17.53 10.64
CA ASP A 432 9.44 17.49 12.04
C ASP A 432 8.65 16.20 12.35
N LEU A 433 8.27 16.04 13.61
CA LEU A 433 7.59 14.86 14.12
C LEU A 433 6.21 14.60 13.47
N ASN A 434 5.52 15.64 13.02
CA ASN A 434 4.17 15.57 12.45
C ASN A 434 4.18 15.47 10.92
N SER A 435 5.31 15.77 10.29
CA SER A 435 5.44 15.75 8.84
C SER A 435 5.24 14.34 8.28
N PRO A 436 4.56 14.19 7.14
CA PRO A 436 4.50 12.93 6.41
C PRO A 436 5.90 12.53 5.93
N SER A 437 6.06 11.27 5.52
CA SER A 437 7.30 10.79 4.93
C SER A 437 7.49 11.36 3.53
N ILE A 438 8.73 11.71 3.22
CA ILE A 438 9.15 12.11 1.87
C ILE A 438 9.75 10.93 1.08
N ARG A 439 9.86 9.76 1.71
CA ARG A 439 10.40 8.56 1.07
C ARG A 439 9.44 8.04 0.00
N PRO A 440 9.96 7.62 -1.17
CA PRO A 440 9.17 6.87 -2.13
C PRO A 440 8.57 5.60 -1.50
N VAL A 441 7.33 5.30 -1.86
CA VAL A 441 6.71 4.03 -1.47
C VAL A 441 7.07 2.97 -2.48
N ILE A 442 7.74 1.89 -2.05
CA ILE A 442 7.99 0.71 -2.86
C ILE A 442 6.65 -0.01 -3.08
N VAL A 443 6.21 -0.10 -4.34
CA VAL A 443 4.95 -0.75 -4.72
C VAL A 443 5.19 -2.16 -5.22
N TYR A 444 6.19 -2.34 -6.11
CA TYR A 444 6.54 -3.64 -6.68
C TYR A 444 8.03 -3.90 -6.53
N ARG A 445 8.36 -5.13 -6.14
CA ARG A 445 9.74 -5.58 -5.97
C ARG A 445 9.93 -7.03 -6.42
N LEU A 446 11.16 -7.34 -6.78
CA LEU A 446 11.50 -8.60 -7.43
C LEU A 446 11.17 -9.83 -6.57
N ALA A 447 11.31 -9.76 -5.24
CA ALA A 447 10.95 -10.87 -4.37
C ALA A 447 9.46 -11.27 -4.49
N GLU A 448 8.55 -10.31 -4.69
CA GLU A 448 7.15 -10.67 -4.99
C GLU A 448 7.04 -11.41 -6.34
N THR A 449 7.85 -11.04 -7.35
CA THR A 449 7.88 -11.78 -8.64
C THR A 449 8.29 -13.24 -8.44
N TYR A 450 9.29 -13.50 -7.58
CA TYR A 450 9.68 -14.87 -7.21
C TYR A 450 8.54 -15.63 -6.53
N LEU A 451 7.82 -14.98 -5.60
CA LEU A 451 6.68 -15.61 -4.92
C LEU A 451 5.49 -15.85 -5.87
N ILE A 452 5.25 -14.95 -6.85
CA ILE A 452 4.26 -15.17 -7.91
C ILE A 452 4.67 -16.38 -8.76
N ALA A 453 5.94 -16.48 -9.19
CA ALA A 453 6.45 -17.60 -9.96
C ALA A 453 6.30 -18.91 -9.19
N ALA A 454 6.66 -18.93 -7.90
CA ALA A 454 6.58 -20.11 -7.04
C ALA A 454 5.14 -20.59 -6.85
N GLU A 455 4.23 -19.71 -6.46
CA GLU A 455 2.82 -20.04 -6.25
C GLU A 455 2.16 -20.49 -7.56
N ALA A 456 2.38 -19.76 -8.65
CA ALA A 456 1.81 -20.09 -9.96
C ALA A 456 2.35 -21.42 -10.49
N ALA A 457 3.64 -21.73 -10.31
CA ALA A 457 4.23 -23.03 -10.64
C ALA A 457 3.57 -24.16 -9.85
N PHE A 458 3.42 -24.01 -8.52
CA PHE A 458 2.74 -24.99 -7.67
C PHE A 458 1.32 -25.24 -8.15
N MET A 459 0.54 -24.18 -8.39
CA MET A 459 -0.85 -24.28 -8.85
C MET A 459 -0.97 -24.86 -10.27
N ALA A 460 0.08 -24.76 -11.10
CA ALA A 460 0.18 -25.37 -12.42
C ALA A 460 0.76 -26.81 -12.40
N GLY A 461 0.99 -27.39 -11.21
CA GLY A 461 1.54 -28.73 -11.06
C GLY A 461 3.05 -28.85 -11.32
N LYS A 462 3.79 -27.74 -11.32
CA LYS A 462 5.24 -27.64 -11.55
C LYS A 462 5.98 -27.51 -10.20
N THR A 463 5.89 -28.53 -9.39
CA THR A 463 6.43 -28.53 -8.01
C THR A 463 7.94 -28.26 -7.91
N PRO A 464 8.81 -28.86 -8.76
CA PRO A 464 10.24 -28.57 -8.70
C PRO A 464 10.57 -27.10 -8.96
N GLU A 465 9.90 -26.47 -9.93
CA GLU A 465 10.06 -25.05 -10.24
C GLU A 465 9.54 -24.18 -9.10
N ALA A 466 8.42 -24.57 -8.47
CA ALA A 466 7.90 -23.85 -7.30
C ALA A 466 8.92 -23.80 -6.15
N LEU A 467 9.59 -24.93 -5.86
CA LEU A 467 10.66 -25.02 -4.87
C LEU A 467 11.84 -24.11 -5.22
N THR A 468 12.27 -24.11 -6.48
CA THR A 468 13.38 -23.26 -6.93
C THR A 468 13.13 -21.79 -6.59
N TYR A 469 11.93 -21.26 -6.90
CA TYR A 469 11.65 -19.84 -6.71
C TYR A 469 11.35 -19.48 -5.26
N VAL A 470 10.66 -20.35 -4.50
CA VAL A 470 10.38 -20.04 -3.10
C VAL A 470 11.65 -20.17 -2.24
N ASN A 471 12.48 -21.19 -2.48
CA ASN A 471 13.72 -21.36 -1.72
C ASN A 471 14.70 -20.22 -1.99
N ALA A 472 14.78 -19.67 -3.19
CA ALA A 472 15.60 -18.48 -3.46
C ALA A 472 15.24 -17.27 -2.54
N VAL A 473 13.94 -17.05 -2.25
CA VAL A 473 13.51 -16.02 -1.31
C VAL A 473 13.83 -16.40 0.14
N ARG A 474 13.66 -17.68 0.49
CA ARG A 474 13.90 -18.19 1.84
C ARG A 474 15.39 -18.25 2.20
N GLU A 475 16.24 -18.70 1.28
CA GLU A 475 17.70 -18.68 1.45
C GLU A 475 18.22 -17.25 1.69
N ARG A 476 17.69 -16.25 0.92
CA ARG A 476 18.00 -14.84 1.14
C ARG A 476 17.60 -14.36 2.53
N ALA A 477 16.49 -14.87 3.08
CA ALA A 477 16.01 -14.51 4.41
C ALA A 477 16.96 -14.95 5.54
N ALA A 478 17.83 -15.94 5.29
CA ALA A 478 18.83 -16.41 6.25
C ALA A 478 20.02 -15.47 6.46
N TYR A 479 20.26 -14.51 5.55
CA TYR A 479 21.43 -13.61 5.67
C TYR A 479 21.48 -12.91 7.06
N PRO A 480 22.63 -12.91 7.74
CA PRO A 480 24.01 -13.27 7.31
C PRO A 480 24.43 -14.73 7.63
N SER A 481 23.51 -15.69 7.69
CA SER A 481 23.83 -17.09 7.99
C SER A 481 24.84 -17.66 6.98
N ASN A 482 25.66 -18.58 7.46
CA ASN A 482 26.56 -19.38 6.61
C ASN A 482 25.89 -20.63 6.04
N ASP A 483 24.64 -20.91 6.44
CA ASP A 483 23.82 -22.03 5.97
C ASP A 483 22.45 -21.52 5.48
N PRO A 484 22.38 -20.92 4.27
CA PRO A 484 21.13 -20.45 3.71
C PRO A 484 20.13 -21.60 3.46
N GLN A 485 20.61 -22.81 3.14
CA GLN A 485 19.79 -23.98 2.86
C GLN A 485 19.03 -24.50 4.09
N ALA A 486 19.40 -24.07 5.31
CA ALA A 486 18.59 -24.31 6.51
C ALA A 486 17.17 -23.74 6.40
N MET A 487 16.93 -22.82 5.46
CA MET A 487 15.61 -22.24 5.17
C MET A 487 14.83 -22.97 4.08
N ASP A 488 15.43 -23.95 3.38
CA ASP A 488 14.77 -24.68 2.30
C ASP A 488 13.57 -25.47 2.79
N VAL A 489 12.58 -25.58 1.94
CA VAL A 489 11.37 -26.36 2.17
C VAL A 489 11.28 -27.50 1.16
N ALA A 490 10.63 -28.59 1.56
CA ALA A 490 10.38 -29.73 0.71
C ALA A 490 9.05 -29.61 -0.05
N ALA A 491 8.85 -30.44 -1.06
CA ALA A 491 7.61 -30.48 -1.84
C ALA A 491 6.36 -30.77 -0.98
N SER A 492 6.51 -31.56 0.09
CA SER A 492 5.45 -31.87 1.04
C SER A 492 4.95 -30.66 1.84
N ASP A 493 5.76 -29.62 1.96
CA ASP A 493 5.43 -28.42 2.74
C ASP A 493 4.58 -27.42 1.93
N LEU A 494 4.60 -27.56 0.59
CA LEU A 494 3.92 -26.62 -0.29
C LEU A 494 2.41 -26.78 -0.22
N SER A 495 1.74 -25.68 0.00
CA SER A 495 0.27 -25.55 -0.01
C SER A 495 -0.10 -24.08 -0.22
N VAL A 496 -1.38 -23.80 -0.50
CA VAL A 496 -1.86 -22.40 -0.58
C VAL A 496 -1.61 -21.68 0.75
N ASP A 497 -1.82 -22.33 1.88
CA ASP A 497 -1.57 -21.75 3.20
C ASP A 497 -0.08 -21.47 3.43
N PHE A 498 0.81 -22.36 2.98
CA PHE A 498 2.25 -22.14 3.02
C PHE A 498 2.64 -20.89 2.23
N PHE A 499 2.14 -20.71 1.00
CA PHE A 499 2.43 -19.51 0.20
C PHE A 499 1.87 -18.24 0.85
N LEU A 500 0.69 -18.31 1.45
CA LEU A 500 0.13 -17.19 2.21
C LEU A 500 0.99 -16.83 3.43
N ASP A 501 1.54 -17.82 4.12
CA ASP A 501 2.43 -17.61 5.26
C ASP A 501 3.77 -17.03 4.82
N GLU A 502 4.35 -17.55 3.71
CA GLU A 502 5.58 -17.00 3.16
C GLU A 502 5.41 -15.56 2.68
N ARG A 503 4.28 -15.25 2.02
CA ARG A 503 3.94 -13.86 1.66
C ARG A 503 3.75 -12.97 2.89
N SER A 504 3.24 -13.50 4.01
CA SER A 504 3.13 -12.74 5.27
C SER A 504 4.49 -12.39 5.85
N ARG A 505 5.49 -13.27 5.72
CA ARG A 505 6.87 -13.01 6.16
C ARG A 505 7.58 -12.03 5.24
N GLU A 506 7.57 -12.31 3.96
CA GLU A 506 8.31 -11.54 2.96
C GLU A 506 7.68 -10.15 2.73
N LEU A 507 6.38 -10.12 2.48
CA LEU A 507 5.63 -8.91 2.08
C LEU A 507 4.86 -8.29 3.26
N CYS A 508 5.34 -8.50 4.48
CA CYS A 508 4.71 -8.03 5.71
C CYS A 508 4.38 -6.54 5.63
N GLY A 509 3.10 -6.19 5.71
CA GLY A 509 2.63 -4.80 5.74
C GLY A 509 2.69 -4.03 4.40
N GLU A 510 2.97 -4.69 3.26
CA GLU A 510 3.12 -4.03 1.96
C GLU A 510 1.78 -3.81 1.20
N ASN A 511 0.69 -3.59 1.95
CA ASN A 511 -0.64 -3.20 1.43
C ASN A 511 -1.27 -4.19 0.44
N MET A 512 -1.10 -5.52 0.64
CA MET A 512 -1.69 -6.51 -0.28
C MET A 512 -2.37 -7.70 0.40
N ARG A 513 -2.28 -7.81 1.74
CA ARG A 513 -2.73 -9.02 2.45
C ARG A 513 -4.19 -9.38 2.22
N TRP A 514 -5.10 -8.41 2.26
CA TRP A 514 -6.53 -8.67 2.05
C TRP A 514 -6.79 -9.24 0.65
N TRP A 515 -6.14 -8.71 -0.39
CA TRP A 515 -6.25 -9.21 -1.76
C TRP A 515 -5.72 -10.64 -1.90
N ASP A 516 -4.59 -10.95 -1.25
CA ASP A 516 -4.06 -12.31 -1.23
C ASP A 516 -5.04 -13.31 -0.63
N LEU A 517 -5.67 -12.94 0.50
CA LEU A 517 -6.66 -13.79 1.16
C LEU A 517 -7.94 -13.99 0.33
N VAL A 518 -8.39 -12.93 -0.37
CA VAL A 518 -9.58 -13.02 -1.24
C VAL A 518 -9.32 -13.91 -2.45
N ARG A 519 -8.22 -13.65 -3.21
CA ARG A 519 -7.92 -14.42 -4.42
C ARG A 519 -7.67 -15.90 -4.16
N THR A 520 -7.26 -16.26 -2.95
CA THR A 520 -7.04 -17.66 -2.54
C THR A 520 -8.25 -18.27 -1.84
N SER A 521 -9.37 -17.54 -1.74
CA SER A 521 -10.59 -17.93 -1.01
C SER A 521 -10.34 -18.25 0.48
N LYS A 522 -9.29 -17.67 1.07
CA LYS A 522 -8.88 -17.91 2.46
C LYS A 522 -9.25 -16.78 3.43
N LEU A 523 -9.88 -15.70 2.97
CA LEU A 523 -10.18 -14.54 3.83
C LEU A 523 -10.97 -14.93 5.08
N LEU A 524 -12.11 -15.60 4.90
CA LEU A 524 -13.03 -15.90 6.01
C LEU A 524 -12.42 -16.88 7.01
N GLU A 525 -11.82 -17.96 6.48
CA GLU A 525 -11.17 -18.99 7.30
C GLU A 525 -10.05 -18.38 8.15
N ARG A 526 -9.11 -17.71 7.51
CA ARG A 526 -7.91 -17.22 8.20
C ARG A 526 -8.20 -16.05 9.15
N VAL A 527 -9.13 -15.16 8.80
CA VAL A 527 -9.53 -14.09 9.71
C VAL A 527 -10.21 -14.66 10.95
N ARG A 528 -11.10 -15.66 10.79
CA ARG A 528 -11.76 -16.32 11.93
C ARG A 528 -10.76 -17.03 12.84
N LEU A 529 -9.71 -17.62 12.29
CA LEU A 529 -8.68 -18.32 13.06
C LEU A 529 -7.72 -17.36 13.77
N HIS A 530 -7.35 -16.25 13.15
CA HIS A 530 -6.15 -15.51 13.53
C HIS A 530 -6.41 -14.07 13.98
N ASN A 531 -7.58 -13.48 13.68
CA ASN A 531 -7.93 -12.13 14.12
C ASN A 531 -9.15 -12.15 15.05
N LYS A 532 -8.89 -12.20 16.35
CA LYS A 532 -9.93 -12.33 17.39
C LYS A 532 -10.96 -11.20 17.38
N GLU A 533 -10.58 -9.98 16.98
CA GLU A 533 -11.49 -8.84 16.93
C GLU A 533 -12.40 -8.90 15.69
N ALA A 534 -11.88 -9.32 14.55
CA ALA A 534 -12.62 -9.39 13.28
C ALA A 534 -13.48 -10.66 13.16
N ALA A 535 -13.03 -11.76 13.75
CA ALA A 535 -13.64 -13.10 13.64
C ALA A 535 -15.15 -13.15 13.88
N PRO A 536 -15.72 -12.45 14.89
CA PRO A 536 -17.16 -12.57 15.19
C PRO A 536 -18.08 -12.04 14.08
N ASN A 537 -17.61 -11.07 13.28
CA ASN A 537 -18.49 -10.32 12.37
C ASN A 537 -18.20 -10.55 10.88
N ILE A 538 -17.05 -11.18 10.54
CA ILE A 538 -16.72 -11.42 9.16
C ILE A 538 -17.70 -12.41 8.51
N GLN A 539 -18.24 -12.07 7.35
CA GLN A 539 -19.26 -12.80 6.59
C GLN A 539 -18.91 -12.89 5.12
N ASP A 540 -19.62 -13.72 4.37
CA ASP A 540 -19.38 -13.97 2.95
C ASP A 540 -19.43 -12.70 2.09
N LYS A 541 -20.30 -11.75 2.42
CA LYS A 541 -20.36 -10.45 1.72
C LYS A 541 -19.05 -9.68 1.75
N HIS A 542 -18.19 -9.93 2.73
CA HIS A 542 -16.94 -9.19 2.93
C HIS A 542 -15.79 -9.64 2.01
N ILE A 543 -16.02 -10.66 1.16
CA ILE A 543 -15.08 -11.01 0.08
C ILE A 543 -15.05 -9.96 -1.04
N LEU A 544 -16.06 -9.09 -1.11
CA LEU A 544 -16.07 -7.89 -1.92
C LEU A 544 -16.40 -6.68 -1.05
N ARG A 545 -15.89 -5.53 -1.42
CA ARG A 545 -16.27 -4.27 -0.78
C ARG A 545 -17.59 -3.75 -1.36
N PRO A 546 -18.39 -2.99 -0.58
CA PRO A 546 -19.65 -2.44 -1.10
C PRO A 546 -19.39 -1.44 -2.22
N ILE A 547 -20.24 -1.42 -3.23
CA ILE A 547 -20.29 -0.29 -4.17
C ILE A 547 -20.70 0.96 -3.38
N PRO A 548 -19.97 2.08 -3.50
CA PRO A 548 -20.31 3.29 -2.76
C PRO A 548 -21.73 3.78 -3.05
N GLN A 549 -22.46 4.15 -2.01
CA GLN A 549 -23.83 4.66 -2.15
C GLN A 549 -23.88 5.86 -3.11
N ALA A 550 -22.89 6.72 -3.08
CA ALA A 550 -22.80 7.88 -3.98
C ALA A 550 -22.79 7.47 -5.47
N GLN A 551 -22.22 6.31 -5.84
CA GLN A 551 -22.28 5.82 -7.23
C GLN A 551 -23.69 5.36 -7.59
N ILE A 552 -24.35 4.67 -6.68
CA ILE A 552 -25.73 4.19 -6.89
C ILE A 552 -26.67 5.39 -7.05
N ASP A 553 -26.56 6.37 -6.15
CA ASP A 553 -27.40 7.57 -6.16
C ASP A 553 -27.15 8.47 -7.38
N ALA A 554 -25.94 8.48 -7.92
CA ALA A 554 -25.59 9.24 -9.12
C ALA A 554 -26.11 8.58 -10.42
N THR A 555 -26.49 7.28 -10.38
CA THR A 555 -27.02 6.55 -11.53
C THR A 555 -28.54 6.68 -11.54
N THR A 556 -29.04 7.76 -12.15
CA THR A 556 -30.47 8.13 -12.14
C THR A 556 -31.19 7.84 -13.45
N THR A 557 -30.46 7.38 -14.48
CA THR A 557 -31.01 7.04 -15.80
C THR A 557 -30.53 5.67 -16.25
N GLY A 558 -31.39 4.90 -16.93
CA GLY A 558 -31.14 3.51 -17.28
C GLY A 558 -31.49 2.54 -16.17
N ASP A 559 -30.89 1.34 -16.21
CA ASP A 559 -31.08 0.34 -15.16
C ASP A 559 -30.40 0.76 -13.85
N PRO A 560 -30.95 0.39 -12.68
CA PRO A 560 -30.33 0.66 -11.40
C PRO A 560 -28.91 0.08 -11.33
N TYR A 561 -27.96 0.84 -10.78
CA TYR A 561 -26.60 0.34 -10.57
C TYR A 561 -26.59 -0.70 -9.44
N PRO A 562 -26.28 -1.98 -9.73
CA PRO A 562 -26.44 -3.04 -8.74
C PRO A 562 -25.36 -3.00 -7.66
N GLN A 563 -25.72 -3.33 -6.42
CA GLN A 563 -24.82 -3.51 -5.30
C GLN A 563 -24.17 -4.90 -5.34
N ASN A 564 -23.04 -5.07 -4.65
CA ASN A 564 -22.47 -6.38 -4.38
C ASN A 564 -23.38 -7.20 -3.45
N PRO A 565 -23.44 -8.53 -3.62
CA PRO A 565 -24.34 -9.37 -2.83
C PRO A 565 -24.15 -9.21 -1.32
N GLY A 566 -25.24 -9.05 -0.59
CA GLY A 566 -25.26 -8.94 0.87
C GLY A 566 -25.00 -7.55 1.45
N TRP A 567 -24.72 -6.54 0.61
CA TRP A 567 -24.54 -5.14 1.03
C TRP A 567 -25.80 -4.28 0.88
#